data_3aea23c7266e72b54e9485e1151fb634
#
_entry.id   3aea23c7266e72b54e9485e1151fb634
#
_cell.length_a   1.000
_cell.length_b   1.000
_cell.length_c   1.000
_cell.angle_alpha   90.00
_cell.angle_beta   90.00
_cell.angle_gamma   90.00
#
_symmetry.space_group_name_H-M   'P 1'
#
loop_
_entity.id
_entity.type
_entity.pdbx_description
1 polymer ?
#
loop_
_entity_poly.entity_id
_entity_poly.type
_entity_poly.pdbx_seq_one_letter_code
_entity_poly.pdbx_strand_id
1 'polypeptide(L)'
;PRAPLPTRYVLGEMYPQRQIADTYKVDSGKQVRKTEVLIAGGGIGGSALFRYFAEAGKKTVLINADRGSSWRNIGGGRPAFSIPELAEIACNNQTIFEETQKEYDIHYREIRYITFAHNEATYNDLERSCGWSNAYLIDKKDFQKEVSPYFNTNQNTYFAAQISQHCWQATPGRVIDFIRNKGKERQGEVWEDTHLVEVHKNGRKYHVLLYTHDKRYIEYECDHFVNALGYSAERFARMLGLYTGLYPVKHQALITHRLPNLGKNGDILDMLIDRRKRNDFSAVYGQQFAETGQIIACASPAVDAKAEISNFDELKFNTRRFMEIISEVFCDWIPSLATVPVQATWSGYYVEPRYIIDPDNGLFVGLQGHGFMLAQYLAKLYVDKALGRTVPDYMERLRLDGDGISEKAFK
;
A
#
# COMPACT_ATOMS: atom_id res chain seq x y z
N PRO A 1 11.51 -30.53 -11.80
CA PRO A 1 12.72 -29.91 -11.31
C PRO A 1 12.28 -28.71 -10.48
N ARG A 2 12.42 -28.80 -9.17
CA ARG A 2 12.17 -27.69 -8.25
C ARG A 2 13.18 -26.60 -8.61
N ALA A 3 12.69 -25.42 -9.07
CA ALA A 3 13.57 -24.28 -9.21
C ALA A 3 14.26 -24.04 -7.86
N PRO A 4 15.58 -23.82 -7.83
CA PRO A 4 16.26 -23.51 -6.59
C PRO A 4 15.63 -22.25 -6.02
N LEU A 5 15.02 -22.37 -4.85
CA LEU A 5 14.49 -21.23 -4.12
C LEU A 5 15.65 -20.25 -3.88
N PRO A 6 15.45 -18.94 -4.06
CA PRO A 6 16.40 -17.93 -3.57
C PRO A 6 16.32 -17.86 -2.04
N THR A 7 16.48 -19.01 -1.42
CA THR A 7 16.30 -19.25 0.01
C THR A 7 17.44 -18.68 0.84
N ARG A 8 18.58 -18.42 0.24
CA ARG A 8 19.74 -17.97 0.99
C ARG A 8 19.67 -16.50 1.45
N TYR A 9 18.92 -15.64 0.76
CA TYR A 9 19.01 -14.20 0.97
C TYR A 9 17.98 -13.59 1.90
N VAL A 10 16.81 -14.19 2.04
CA VAL A 10 15.75 -13.68 2.93
C VAL A 10 15.76 -14.39 4.29
N LEU A 11 16.20 -15.65 4.35
CA LEU A 11 16.28 -16.40 5.59
C LEU A 11 17.68 -16.43 6.21
N GLY A 12 18.74 -16.25 5.40
CA GLY A 12 20.11 -16.46 5.83
C GLY A 12 20.64 -15.44 6.84
N GLU A 13 20.21 -14.18 6.75
CA GLU A 13 20.69 -13.13 7.66
C GLU A 13 19.74 -12.86 8.83
N MET A 14 18.45 -13.16 8.68
CA MET A 14 17.45 -12.97 9.73
C MET A 14 17.18 -14.22 10.56
N TYR A 15 17.46 -15.39 10.00
CA TYR A 15 17.24 -16.67 10.67
C TYR A 15 18.55 -17.44 10.72
N PRO A 16 18.94 -18.01 11.86
CA PRO A 16 20.06 -18.91 11.89
C PRO A 16 19.83 -20.00 10.84
N GLN A 17 20.80 -20.13 9.92
CA GLN A 17 20.74 -21.12 8.86
C GLN A 17 20.53 -22.50 9.48
N ARG A 18 19.31 -22.96 9.52
CA ARG A 18 19.07 -24.39 9.51
C ARG A 18 19.31 -24.83 8.08
N GLN A 19 20.20 -25.79 7.91
CA GLN A 19 20.26 -26.52 6.67
C GLN A 19 18.87 -27.09 6.43
N ILE A 20 18.15 -26.54 5.47
CA ILE A 20 16.79 -26.96 5.14
C ILE A 20 16.76 -28.37 4.59
N ALA A 21 17.95 -28.98 4.38
CA ALA A 21 18.09 -30.27 3.76
C ALA A 21 17.79 -31.45 4.67
N ASP A 22 18.08 -31.35 5.95
CA ASP A 22 17.99 -32.54 6.79
C ASP A 22 17.21 -32.24 8.06
N THR A 23 16.01 -32.77 8.05
CA THR A 23 15.22 -32.99 9.25
C THR A 23 14.61 -31.73 9.88
N TYR A 24 13.43 -31.32 9.41
CA TYR A 24 12.39 -31.00 10.36
C TYR A 24 12.15 -32.26 11.23
N LYS A 25 13.00 -32.50 12.17
CA LYS A 25 12.54 -33.14 13.38
C LYS A 25 11.69 -32.07 14.04
N VAL A 26 10.44 -31.96 13.59
CA VAL A 26 9.36 -31.48 14.42
C VAL A 26 9.63 -32.18 15.75
N ASP A 27 9.81 -31.38 16.77
CA ASP A 27 9.83 -31.92 18.13
C ASP A 27 8.54 -32.76 18.24
N SER A 28 8.66 -34.08 18.09
CA SER A 28 7.56 -35.03 17.84
C SER A 28 6.57 -35.16 19.00
N GLY A 29 6.63 -34.21 19.92
CA GLY A 29 5.74 -34.01 21.04
C GLY A 29 4.91 -32.71 21.00
N LYS A 30 5.08 -31.81 20.00
CA LYS A 30 4.28 -30.55 19.94
C LYS A 30 3.09 -30.74 19.05
N GLN A 31 1.91 -30.54 19.64
CA GLN A 31 0.62 -30.55 18.96
C GLN A 31 0.57 -29.49 17.87
N VAL A 32 0.28 -29.88 16.62
CA VAL A 32 -0.02 -28.96 15.50
C VAL A 32 -1.18 -28.07 15.91
N ARG A 33 -1.00 -26.76 15.86
CA ARG A 33 -2.07 -25.81 16.16
C ARG A 33 -3.07 -25.78 15.03
N LYS A 34 -4.33 -25.45 15.33
CA LYS A 34 -5.41 -25.41 14.35
C LYS A 34 -6.17 -24.09 14.38
N THR A 35 -6.48 -23.59 13.20
CA THR A 35 -7.36 -22.44 13.02
C THR A 35 -8.22 -22.64 11.75
N GLU A 36 -9.31 -21.91 11.59
CA GLU A 36 -10.08 -21.94 10.34
C GLU A 36 -9.37 -21.13 9.26
N VAL A 37 -8.90 -19.93 9.62
CA VAL A 37 -8.25 -18.99 8.69
C VAL A 37 -6.88 -18.58 9.22
N LEU A 38 -5.84 -18.68 8.40
CA LEU A 38 -4.52 -18.13 8.67
C LEU A 38 -4.15 -17.12 7.58
N ILE A 39 -3.90 -15.88 8.00
CA ILE A 39 -3.55 -14.78 7.11
C ILE A 39 -2.07 -14.44 7.32
N ALA A 40 -1.28 -14.55 6.26
CA ALA A 40 0.11 -14.17 6.26
C ALA A 40 0.31 -12.76 5.69
N GLY A 41 0.83 -11.84 6.52
CA GLY A 41 1.09 -10.46 6.17
C GLY A 41 0.13 -9.49 6.84
N GLY A 42 0.62 -8.77 7.85
CA GLY A 42 -0.16 -7.83 8.67
C GLY A 42 -0.24 -6.41 8.12
N GLY A 43 -0.02 -6.19 6.82
CA GLY A 43 -0.30 -4.89 6.18
C GLY A 43 -1.79 -4.55 6.20
N ILE A 44 -2.17 -3.42 5.58
CA ILE A 44 -3.56 -2.97 5.59
C ILE A 44 -4.53 -4.01 5.01
N GLY A 45 -4.15 -4.70 3.93
CA GLY A 45 -4.97 -5.76 3.32
C GLY A 45 -5.16 -6.95 4.25
N GLY A 46 -4.07 -7.52 4.77
CA GLY A 46 -4.15 -8.67 5.69
C GLY A 46 -4.84 -8.32 7.01
N SER A 47 -4.64 -7.11 7.53
CA SER A 47 -5.35 -6.62 8.72
C SER A 47 -6.86 -6.48 8.47
N ALA A 48 -7.27 -6.00 7.28
CA ALA A 48 -8.67 -5.90 6.91
C ALA A 48 -9.32 -7.29 6.73
N LEU A 49 -8.63 -8.22 6.06
CA LEU A 49 -9.07 -9.61 5.97
C LEU A 49 -9.26 -10.25 7.34
N PHE A 50 -8.30 -10.03 8.24
CA PHE A 50 -8.36 -10.50 9.62
C PHE A 50 -9.62 -10.00 10.34
N ARG A 51 -9.90 -8.70 10.24
CA ARG A 51 -11.11 -8.10 10.80
C ARG A 51 -12.37 -8.78 10.25
N TYR A 52 -12.52 -8.82 8.93
CA TYR A 52 -13.76 -9.29 8.32
C TYR A 52 -14.00 -10.79 8.49
N PHE A 53 -12.97 -11.64 8.47
CA PHE A 53 -13.12 -13.04 8.82
C PHE A 53 -13.51 -13.23 10.29
N ALA A 54 -12.89 -12.49 11.21
CA ALA A 54 -13.24 -12.54 12.63
C ALA A 54 -14.68 -12.02 12.89
N GLU A 55 -15.08 -10.93 12.24
CA GLU A 55 -16.47 -10.41 12.28
C GLU A 55 -17.47 -11.42 11.71
N ALA A 56 -17.07 -12.25 10.75
CA ALA A 56 -17.89 -13.35 10.22
C ALA A 56 -17.88 -14.60 11.10
N GLY A 57 -17.29 -14.53 12.30
CA GLY A 57 -17.29 -15.62 13.29
C GLY A 57 -16.25 -16.71 13.02
N LYS A 58 -15.25 -16.45 12.14
CA LYS A 58 -14.19 -17.40 11.84
C LYS A 58 -13.05 -17.31 12.85
N LYS A 59 -12.58 -18.45 13.34
CA LYS A 59 -11.34 -18.51 14.12
C LYS A 59 -10.17 -18.11 13.22
N THR A 60 -9.63 -16.91 13.44
CA THR A 60 -8.68 -16.29 12.51
C THR A 60 -7.37 -15.96 13.22
N VAL A 61 -6.26 -16.32 12.58
CA VAL A 61 -4.90 -15.95 12.98
C VAL A 61 -4.27 -15.07 11.93
N LEU A 62 -3.77 -13.90 12.33
CA LEU A 62 -2.97 -13.01 11.51
C LEU A 62 -1.51 -13.08 11.96
N ILE A 63 -0.61 -13.38 11.04
CA ILE A 63 0.83 -13.31 11.31
C ILE A 63 1.45 -12.07 10.64
N ASN A 64 2.34 -11.42 11.34
CA ASN A 64 3.02 -10.22 10.88
C ASN A 64 4.51 -10.26 11.24
N ALA A 65 5.35 -10.31 10.23
CA ALA A 65 6.79 -10.38 10.41
C ALA A 65 7.42 -9.00 10.62
N ASP A 66 6.91 -7.97 9.93
CA ASP A 66 7.51 -6.64 9.90
C ASP A 66 6.48 -5.57 9.48
N ARG A 67 6.82 -4.31 9.73
CA ARG A 67 6.09 -3.14 9.25
C ARG A 67 6.41 -2.88 7.77
N GLY A 68 5.69 -3.54 6.87
CA GLY A 68 5.82 -3.42 5.43
C GLY A 68 5.38 -2.05 4.87
N SER A 69 5.11 -2.02 3.56
CA SER A 69 4.77 -0.78 2.83
C SER A 69 3.53 -0.04 3.37
N SER A 70 2.60 -0.76 4.02
CA SER A 70 1.40 -0.15 4.58
C SER A 70 1.67 0.87 5.69
N TRP A 71 2.70 0.68 6.50
CA TRP A 71 3.12 1.68 7.51
C TRP A 71 4.02 2.77 6.94
N ARG A 72 4.49 2.59 5.72
CA ARG A 72 5.44 3.49 5.04
C ARG A 72 4.77 4.35 3.97
N ASN A 73 3.46 4.20 3.78
CA ASN A 73 2.72 5.03 2.83
C ASN A 73 2.52 6.46 3.35
N ILE A 74 2.24 7.38 2.43
CA ILE A 74 2.11 8.80 2.76
C ILE A 74 0.69 9.20 3.20
N GLY A 75 -0.18 8.23 3.46
CA GLY A 75 -1.48 8.44 4.11
C GLY A 75 -2.54 9.12 3.26
N GLY A 76 -2.38 9.20 1.95
CA GLY A 76 -3.36 9.84 1.07
C GLY A 76 -4.31 8.85 0.39
N GLY A 77 -5.50 9.32 0.03
CA GLY A 77 -6.48 8.59 -0.75
C GLY A 77 -7.33 9.50 -1.63
N ARG A 78 -7.84 8.92 -2.72
CA ARG A 78 -8.73 9.60 -3.69
C ARG A 78 -9.85 8.67 -4.13
N PRO A 79 -11.08 9.17 -4.35
CA PRO A 79 -12.18 8.37 -4.89
C PRO A 79 -12.12 8.24 -6.41
N ALA A 80 -11.48 9.20 -7.08
CA ALA A 80 -11.48 9.28 -8.54
C ALA A 80 -10.47 8.31 -9.16
N PHE A 81 -10.96 7.37 -9.96
CA PHE A 81 -10.22 6.47 -10.84
C PHE A 81 -10.82 6.50 -12.24
N SER A 82 -10.00 6.29 -13.27
CA SER A 82 -10.47 6.26 -14.68
C SER A 82 -11.30 5.02 -15.01
N ILE A 83 -11.20 4.00 -14.16
CA ILE A 83 -11.92 2.73 -14.30
C ILE A 83 -13.08 2.72 -13.32
N PRO A 84 -14.34 2.54 -13.79
CA PRO A 84 -15.52 2.63 -12.95
C PRO A 84 -15.49 1.69 -11.74
N GLU A 85 -15.01 0.46 -11.92
CA GLU A 85 -14.91 -0.54 -10.86
C GLU A 85 -13.93 -0.09 -9.76
N LEU A 86 -12.79 0.49 -10.13
CA LEU A 86 -11.84 1.03 -9.15
C LEU A 86 -12.38 2.28 -8.45
N ALA A 87 -13.14 3.12 -9.15
CA ALA A 87 -13.81 4.26 -8.55
C ALA A 87 -14.87 3.81 -7.53
N GLU A 88 -15.67 2.81 -7.85
CA GLU A 88 -16.63 2.20 -6.93
C GLU A 88 -15.93 1.66 -5.68
N ILE A 89 -14.87 0.88 -5.86
CA ILE A 89 -14.08 0.32 -4.76
C ILE A 89 -13.49 1.43 -3.89
N ALA A 90 -12.96 2.48 -4.50
CA ALA A 90 -12.35 3.60 -3.79
C ALA A 90 -13.38 4.42 -3.00
N CYS A 91 -14.57 4.69 -3.56
CA CYS A 91 -15.65 5.38 -2.87
C CYS A 91 -16.15 4.57 -1.66
N ASN A 92 -16.39 3.28 -1.83
CA ASN A 92 -16.80 2.40 -0.72
C ASN A 92 -15.70 2.30 0.35
N ASN A 93 -14.43 2.25 -0.06
CA ASN A 93 -13.31 2.24 0.88
C ASN A 93 -13.19 3.57 1.64
N GLN A 94 -13.42 4.71 1.00
CA GLN A 94 -13.47 6.03 1.65
C GLN A 94 -14.57 6.06 2.72
N THR A 95 -15.77 5.59 2.41
CA THR A 95 -16.87 5.48 3.40
C THR A 95 -16.44 4.69 4.65
N ILE A 96 -15.69 3.60 4.48
CA ILE A 96 -15.15 2.84 5.63
C ILE A 96 -14.19 3.69 6.47
N PHE A 97 -13.37 4.55 5.85
CA PHE A 97 -12.49 5.46 6.59
C PHE A 97 -13.28 6.55 7.34
N GLU A 98 -14.31 7.11 6.73
CA GLU A 98 -15.19 8.11 7.33
C GLU A 98 -15.95 7.52 8.54
N GLU A 99 -16.45 6.31 8.42
CA GLU A 99 -17.08 5.58 9.53
C GLU A 99 -16.07 5.27 10.63
N THR A 100 -14.86 4.84 10.26
CA THR A 100 -13.77 4.60 11.22
C THR A 100 -13.43 5.86 12.00
N GLN A 101 -13.34 7.03 11.35
CA GLN A 101 -13.05 8.31 12.01
C GLN A 101 -14.11 8.68 13.05
N LYS A 102 -15.38 8.31 12.84
CA LYS A 102 -16.45 8.56 13.82
C LYS A 102 -16.29 7.73 15.08
N GLU A 103 -15.73 6.54 14.96
CA GLU A 103 -15.53 5.61 16.08
C GLU A 103 -14.14 5.74 16.72
N TYR A 104 -13.12 5.97 15.93
CA TYR A 104 -11.73 6.04 16.36
C TYR A 104 -10.99 7.09 15.55
N ASP A 105 -10.36 8.02 16.21
CA ASP A 105 -9.61 9.07 15.55
C ASP A 105 -8.41 8.53 14.79
N ILE A 106 -8.56 8.40 13.47
CA ILE A 106 -7.49 8.00 12.54
C ILE A 106 -6.82 9.20 11.88
N HIS A 107 -7.11 10.41 12.36
CA HIS A 107 -6.70 11.66 11.75
C HIS A 107 -7.20 11.80 10.30
N TYR A 108 -8.43 11.34 10.03
CA TYR A 108 -9.04 11.50 8.73
C TYR A 108 -9.35 12.96 8.48
N ARG A 109 -8.93 13.45 7.32
CA ARG A 109 -9.23 14.81 6.88
C ARG A 109 -9.43 14.83 5.38
N GLU A 110 -10.47 15.53 4.92
CA GLU A 110 -10.65 15.83 3.50
C GLU A 110 -9.58 16.81 3.05
N ILE A 111 -8.99 16.52 1.90
CA ILE A 111 -8.00 17.33 1.19
C ILE A 111 -8.33 17.32 -0.31
N ARG A 112 -7.57 18.08 -1.09
CA ARG A 112 -7.62 18.02 -2.54
C ARG A 112 -6.35 17.39 -3.10
N TYR A 113 -6.44 16.82 -4.30
CA TYR A 113 -5.26 16.45 -5.09
C TYR A 113 -5.10 17.44 -6.22
N ILE A 114 -3.93 18.05 -6.31
CA ILE A 114 -3.59 19.11 -7.26
C ILE A 114 -2.50 18.61 -8.18
N THR A 115 -2.87 18.29 -9.43
CA THR A 115 -1.96 17.77 -10.44
C THR A 115 -1.61 18.85 -11.44
N PHE A 116 -0.33 19.17 -11.58
CA PHE A 116 0.13 20.25 -12.43
C PHE A 116 0.35 19.81 -13.88
N ALA A 117 -0.07 20.66 -14.83
CA ALA A 117 0.23 20.55 -16.26
C ALA A 117 1.51 21.32 -16.60
N HIS A 118 2.44 20.66 -17.30
CA HIS A 118 3.73 21.23 -17.71
C HIS A 118 3.92 21.26 -19.24
N ASN A 119 3.00 20.68 -19.98
CA ASN A 119 2.91 20.75 -21.44
C ASN A 119 1.47 20.48 -21.89
N GLU A 120 1.21 20.69 -23.17
CA GLU A 120 -0.12 20.53 -23.77
C GLU A 120 -0.67 19.09 -23.63
N ALA A 121 0.18 18.08 -23.77
CA ALA A 121 -0.25 16.67 -23.61
C ALA A 121 -0.75 16.38 -22.20
N THR A 122 -0.03 16.85 -21.17
CA THR A 122 -0.46 16.71 -19.78
C THR A 122 -1.71 17.54 -19.48
N TYR A 123 -1.85 18.72 -20.06
CA TYR A 123 -3.06 19.52 -19.92
C TYR A 123 -4.29 18.76 -20.48
N ASN A 124 -4.19 18.26 -21.71
CA ASN A 124 -5.28 17.53 -22.37
C ASN A 124 -5.66 16.25 -21.61
N ASP A 125 -4.69 15.57 -20.98
CA ASP A 125 -4.95 14.41 -20.13
C ASP A 125 -5.72 14.80 -18.86
N LEU A 126 -5.33 15.90 -18.21
CA LEU A 126 -6.02 16.43 -17.03
C LEU A 126 -7.43 16.92 -17.37
N GLU A 127 -7.60 17.63 -18.49
CA GLU A 127 -8.90 18.10 -18.97
C GLU A 127 -9.86 16.93 -19.20
N ARG A 128 -9.42 15.88 -19.90
CA ARG A 128 -10.22 14.67 -20.12
C ARG A 128 -10.63 14.00 -18.80
N SER A 129 -9.73 13.99 -17.82
CA SER A 129 -10.01 13.36 -16.54
C SER A 129 -11.01 14.13 -15.68
N CYS A 130 -11.23 15.41 -15.92
CA CYS A 130 -12.27 16.20 -15.24
C CYS A 130 -13.68 15.63 -15.46
N GLY A 131 -13.91 14.98 -16.60
CA GLY A 131 -15.21 14.41 -16.95
C GLY A 131 -15.65 13.22 -16.08
N TRP A 132 -14.73 12.56 -15.40
CA TRP A 132 -15.01 11.40 -14.54
C TRP A 132 -14.50 11.54 -13.10
N SER A 133 -13.82 12.62 -12.74
CA SER A 133 -13.10 12.76 -11.47
C SER A 133 -13.57 13.97 -10.70
N ASN A 134 -14.75 14.34 -10.54
CA ASN A 134 -15.20 15.53 -9.76
C ASN A 134 -14.08 16.59 -9.57
N ALA A 135 -13.49 17.01 -10.68
CA ALA A 135 -12.31 17.84 -10.73
C ALA A 135 -12.53 19.01 -11.71
N TYR A 136 -11.74 20.05 -11.54
CA TYR A 136 -11.76 21.23 -12.43
C TYR A 136 -10.34 21.72 -12.68
N LEU A 137 -10.15 22.46 -13.79
CA LEU A 137 -8.88 23.07 -14.14
C LEU A 137 -8.80 24.49 -13.61
N ILE A 138 -7.59 24.91 -13.26
CA ILE A 138 -7.23 26.28 -12.94
C ILE A 138 -6.00 26.71 -13.75
N ASP A 139 -5.92 27.99 -14.09
CA ASP A 139 -4.76 28.60 -14.71
C ASP A 139 -3.68 28.96 -13.67
N LYS A 140 -2.43 29.13 -14.12
CA LYS A 140 -1.31 29.55 -13.28
C LYS A 140 -1.59 30.82 -12.47
N LYS A 141 -2.34 31.78 -13.02
CA LYS A 141 -2.72 33.06 -12.34
C LYS A 141 -3.48 32.82 -11.02
N ASP A 142 -4.16 31.66 -10.90
CA ASP A 142 -4.98 31.30 -9.75
C ASP A 142 -4.23 30.44 -8.71
N PHE A 143 -2.96 30.03 -8.98
CA PHE A 143 -2.21 29.13 -8.09
C PHE A 143 -2.03 29.68 -6.68
N GLN A 144 -1.74 30.98 -6.53
CA GLN A 144 -1.59 31.57 -5.19
C GLN A 144 -2.92 31.62 -4.43
N LYS A 145 -4.03 31.78 -5.12
CA LYS A 145 -5.35 31.80 -4.52
C LYS A 145 -5.87 30.38 -4.21
N GLU A 146 -5.66 29.44 -5.13
CA GLU A 146 -6.31 28.13 -5.09
C GLU A 146 -5.43 27.01 -4.54
N VAL A 147 -4.10 27.16 -4.57
CA VAL A 147 -3.14 26.13 -4.09
C VAL A 147 -2.47 26.59 -2.80
N SER A 148 -1.66 27.64 -2.87
CA SER A 148 -0.88 28.16 -1.76
C SER A 148 -0.53 29.63 -1.99
N PRO A 149 -0.71 30.50 -0.98
CA PRO A 149 -0.30 31.92 -1.12
C PRO A 149 1.22 32.07 -1.33
N TYR A 150 2.00 31.03 -1.01
CA TYR A 150 3.46 30.99 -1.16
C TYR A 150 3.89 30.41 -2.51
N PHE A 151 2.95 30.05 -3.39
CA PHE A 151 3.28 29.42 -4.67
C PHE A 151 4.11 30.35 -5.55
N ASN A 152 5.16 29.82 -6.15
CA ASN A 152 6.06 30.56 -7.03
C ASN A 152 5.42 30.83 -8.39
N THR A 153 4.85 31.99 -8.58
CA THR A 153 4.25 32.40 -9.87
C THR A 153 5.26 32.77 -10.93
N ASN A 154 6.53 33.01 -10.57
CA ASN A 154 7.62 33.33 -11.51
C ASN A 154 8.20 32.09 -12.21
N GLN A 155 7.95 30.88 -11.68
CA GLN A 155 8.37 29.66 -12.35
C GLN A 155 7.63 29.50 -13.71
N ASN A 156 8.28 28.89 -14.69
CA ASN A 156 7.70 28.66 -16.02
C ASN A 156 7.42 27.18 -16.32
N THR A 157 7.58 26.32 -15.34
CA THR A 157 7.42 24.88 -15.48
C THR A 157 5.96 24.47 -15.64
N TYR A 158 5.05 25.12 -14.88
CA TYR A 158 3.64 24.77 -14.85
C TYR A 158 2.79 25.95 -15.29
N PHE A 159 1.76 25.72 -16.09
CA PHE A 159 0.86 26.77 -16.58
C PHE A 159 -0.62 26.55 -16.21
N ALA A 160 -0.99 25.31 -15.82
CA ALA A 160 -2.32 24.96 -15.35
C ALA A 160 -2.23 23.84 -14.30
N ALA A 161 -3.30 23.63 -13.56
CA ALA A 161 -3.44 22.49 -12.66
C ALA A 161 -4.88 21.97 -12.64
N GLN A 162 -5.03 20.67 -12.42
CA GLN A 162 -6.30 20.06 -12.09
C GLN A 162 -6.43 19.95 -10.56
N ILE A 163 -7.59 20.36 -10.04
CA ILE A 163 -7.96 20.18 -8.64
C ILE A 163 -9.02 19.10 -8.55
N SER A 164 -8.67 17.93 -7.99
CA SER A 164 -9.59 16.86 -7.66
C SER A 164 -10.08 17.02 -6.23
N GLN A 165 -11.41 16.98 -6.05
CA GLN A 165 -12.08 17.16 -4.77
C GLN A 165 -12.35 15.81 -4.08
N HIS A 166 -12.76 15.85 -2.80
CA HIS A 166 -13.12 14.69 -1.98
C HIS A 166 -12.00 13.66 -1.83
N CYS A 167 -10.75 14.08 -2.01
CA CYS A 167 -9.60 13.30 -1.61
C CYS A 167 -9.40 13.43 -0.10
N TRP A 168 -8.57 12.57 0.48
CA TRP A 168 -8.43 12.54 1.94
C TRP A 168 -7.02 12.14 2.37
N GLN A 169 -6.70 12.42 3.63
CA GLN A 169 -5.54 11.89 4.32
C GLN A 169 -5.97 11.21 5.63
N ALA A 170 -5.18 10.23 6.07
CA ALA A 170 -5.30 9.60 7.38
C ALA A 170 -3.95 9.02 7.82
N THR A 171 -3.77 8.78 9.11
CA THR A 171 -2.53 8.21 9.65
C THR A 171 -2.52 6.68 9.50
N PRO A 172 -1.63 6.11 8.65
CA PRO A 172 -1.66 4.69 8.31
C PRO A 172 -1.57 3.75 9.51
N GLY A 173 -0.71 4.05 10.48
CA GLY A 173 -0.56 3.24 11.69
C GLY A 173 -1.85 3.15 12.50
N ARG A 174 -2.51 4.29 12.72
CA ARG A 174 -3.78 4.33 13.47
C ARG A 174 -4.90 3.55 12.78
N VAL A 175 -4.96 3.63 11.45
CA VAL A 175 -5.92 2.85 10.66
C VAL A 175 -5.69 1.35 10.84
N ILE A 176 -4.45 0.89 10.72
CA ILE A 176 -4.11 -0.54 10.86
C ILE A 176 -4.38 -1.01 12.30
N ASP A 177 -4.03 -0.22 13.30
CA ASP A 177 -4.26 -0.56 14.71
C ASP A 177 -5.76 -0.69 15.01
N PHE A 178 -6.59 0.23 14.50
CA PHE A 178 -8.04 0.14 14.62
C PHE A 178 -8.58 -1.16 14.00
N ILE A 179 -8.21 -1.44 12.76
CA ILE A 179 -8.66 -2.63 12.02
C ILE A 179 -8.32 -3.92 12.81
N ARG A 180 -7.08 -4.00 13.32
CA ARG A 180 -6.62 -5.16 14.10
C ARG A 180 -7.34 -5.29 15.44
N ASN A 181 -7.60 -4.17 16.11
CA ASN A 181 -8.35 -4.18 17.38
C ASN A 181 -9.78 -4.70 17.15
N LYS A 182 -10.44 -4.30 16.06
CA LYS A 182 -11.77 -4.85 15.71
C LYS A 182 -11.76 -6.37 15.51
N GLY A 183 -10.74 -6.91 14.86
CA GLY A 183 -10.60 -8.37 14.72
C GLY A 183 -10.33 -9.07 16.06
N LYS A 184 -9.51 -8.47 16.94
CA LYS A 184 -9.24 -9.00 18.29
C LYS A 184 -10.50 -9.00 19.18
N GLU A 185 -11.37 -8.00 19.09
CA GLU A 185 -12.66 -7.94 19.79
C GLU A 185 -13.56 -9.14 19.42
N ARG A 186 -13.31 -9.78 18.28
CA ARG A 186 -13.98 -10.99 17.79
C ARG A 186 -13.17 -12.26 17.99
N GLN A 187 -12.28 -12.28 18.98
CA GLN A 187 -11.41 -13.41 19.33
C GLN A 187 -10.38 -13.83 18.26
N GLY A 188 -10.09 -12.95 17.31
CA GLY A 188 -8.98 -13.15 16.40
C GLY A 188 -7.62 -12.98 17.11
N GLU A 189 -6.62 -13.75 16.66
CA GLU A 189 -5.27 -13.73 17.22
C GLU A 189 -4.32 -13.00 16.25
N VAL A 190 -3.49 -12.09 16.77
CA VAL A 190 -2.42 -11.43 16.00
C VAL A 190 -1.07 -11.83 16.58
N TRP A 191 -0.20 -12.36 15.75
CA TRP A 191 1.14 -12.80 16.08
C TRP A 191 2.15 -11.87 15.43
N GLU A 192 2.66 -10.91 16.19
CA GLU A 192 3.72 -10.02 15.75
C GLU A 192 5.08 -10.73 15.73
N ASP A 193 6.03 -10.15 15.01
CA ASP A 193 7.40 -10.69 14.84
C ASP A 193 7.40 -12.20 14.49
N THR A 194 6.42 -12.58 13.66
CA THR A 194 6.19 -13.96 13.26
C THR A 194 6.24 -14.09 11.75
N HIS A 195 7.13 -14.93 11.29
CA HIS A 195 7.45 -15.10 9.88
C HIS A 195 6.84 -16.38 9.32
N LEU A 196 6.29 -16.28 8.11
CA LEU A 196 5.96 -17.44 7.31
C LEU A 196 7.26 -18.06 6.77
N VAL A 197 7.51 -19.31 7.09
CA VAL A 197 8.67 -20.06 6.60
C VAL A 197 8.30 -20.89 5.39
N GLU A 198 7.22 -21.67 5.52
CA GLU A 198 6.76 -22.60 4.50
C GLU A 198 5.24 -22.73 4.55
N VAL A 199 4.64 -22.97 3.40
CA VAL A 199 3.23 -23.33 3.27
C VAL A 199 3.06 -24.36 2.17
N HIS A 200 2.27 -25.39 2.44
CA HIS A 200 1.86 -26.37 1.45
C HIS A 200 0.40 -26.79 1.65
N LYS A 201 -0.23 -27.24 0.59
CA LYS A 201 -1.61 -27.72 0.61
C LYS A 201 -1.59 -29.26 0.57
N ASN A 202 -2.33 -29.87 1.49
CA ASN A 202 -2.53 -31.32 1.53
C ASN A 202 -4.03 -31.61 1.59
N GLY A 203 -4.57 -32.08 0.49
CA GLY A 203 -6.01 -32.24 0.33
C GLY A 203 -6.74 -30.87 0.44
N ARG A 204 -7.63 -30.76 1.44
CA ARG A 204 -8.39 -29.54 1.68
C ARG A 204 -7.76 -28.60 2.72
N LYS A 205 -6.66 -29.00 3.34
CA LYS A 205 -6.01 -28.26 4.42
C LYS A 205 -4.69 -27.65 3.96
N TYR A 206 -4.35 -26.52 4.58
CA TYR A 206 -3.03 -25.93 4.45
C TYR A 206 -2.22 -26.23 5.70
N HIS A 207 -0.97 -26.62 5.49
CA HIS A 207 0.03 -26.80 6.54
C HIS A 207 1.02 -25.66 6.44
N VAL A 208 1.20 -24.96 7.53
CA VAL A 208 1.96 -23.72 7.59
C VAL A 208 3.01 -23.80 8.66
N LEU A 209 4.26 -23.55 8.31
CA LEU A 209 5.37 -23.46 9.25
C LEU A 209 5.69 -21.98 9.52
N LEU A 210 5.67 -21.62 10.79
CA LEU A 210 5.97 -20.29 11.29
C LEU A 210 7.25 -20.26 12.09
N TYR A 211 7.96 -19.12 12.06
CA TYR A 211 9.08 -18.82 12.94
C TYR A 211 8.74 -17.58 13.77
N THR A 212 8.74 -17.71 15.09
CA THR A 212 8.25 -16.71 16.04
C THR A 212 9.39 -15.88 16.64
N HIS A 213 9.04 -14.73 17.25
CA HIS A 213 9.99 -13.83 17.93
C HIS A 213 10.85 -14.50 19.00
N ASP A 214 10.31 -15.50 19.68
CA ASP A 214 11.00 -16.31 20.68
C ASP A 214 11.80 -17.48 20.08
N LYS A 215 12.10 -17.39 18.78
CA LYS A 215 12.96 -18.30 18.01
C LYS A 215 12.47 -19.74 17.97
N ARG A 216 11.17 -19.95 17.98
CA ARG A 216 10.55 -21.28 17.86
C ARG A 216 9.91 -21.47 16.49
N TYR A 217 9.93 -22.71 16.02
CA TYR A 217 9.11 -23.13 14.89
C TYR A 217 7.79 -23.68 15.40
N ILE A 218 6.70 -23.21 14.78
CA ILE A 218 5.34 -23.63 15.12
C ILE A 218 4.63 -24.06 13.85
N GLU A 219 3.98 -25.22 13.91
CA GLU A 219 3.15 -25.73 12.82
C GLU A 219 1.69 -25.36 13.05
N TYR A 220 1.05 -24.93 11.97
CA TYR A 220 -0.38 -24.71 11.90
C TYR A 220 -1.02 -25.54 10.79
N GLU A 221 -2.23 -26.01 11.07
CA GLU A 221 -3.17 -26.53 10.07
C GLU A 221 -4.36 -25.56 9.98
N CYS A 222 -4.75 -25.15 8.77
CA CYS A 222 -5.91 -24.29 8.57
C CYS A 222 -6.74 -24.72 7.34
N ASP A 223 -8.03 -24.33 7.35
CA ASP A 223 -8.93 -24.58 6.24
C ASP A 223 -8.69 -23.59 5.10
N HIS A 224 -8.38 -22.35 5.46
CA HIS A 224 -8.16 -21.27 4.50
C HIS A 224 -6.86 -20.52 4.84
N PHE A 225 -5.92 -20.51 3.90
CA PHE A 225 -4.68 -19.75 4.00
C PHE A 225 -4.77 -18.55 3.07
N VAL A 226 -4.41 -17.35 3.56
CA VAL A 226 -4.37 -16.15 2.75
C VAL A 226 -2.96 -15.57 2.70
N ASN A 227 -2.41 -15.51 1.50
CA ASN A 227 -1.18 -14.79 1.19
C ASN A 227 -1.49 -13.31 0.96
N ALA A 228 -1.23 -12.48 1.98
CA ALA A 228 -1.33 -11.02 1.96
C ALA A 228 0.06 -10.35 2.18
N LEU A 229 1.13 -11.03 1.76
CA LEU A 229 2.52 -10.70 2.07
C LEU A 229 3.12 -9.58 1.22
N GLY A 230 2.29 -8.87 0.42
CA GLY A 230 2.74 -7.73 -0.36
C GLY A 230 3.90 -8.10 -1.29
N TYR A 231 5.04 -7.42 -1.15
CA TYR A 231 6.19 -7.62 -2.02
C TYR A 231 6.86 -9.02 -1.91
N SER A 232 6.58 -9.76 -0.85
CA SER A 232 7.07 -11.13 -0.69
C SER A 232 6.09 -12.19 -1.21
N ALA A 233 4.92 -11.79 -1.69
CA ALA A 233 3.81 -12.68 -2.00
C ALA A 233 4.13 -13.71 -3.08
N GLU A 234 4.85 -13.33 -4.15
CA GLU A 234 5.21 -14.22 -5.25
C GLU A 234 5.99 -15.44 -4.77
N ARG A 235 6.90 -15.25 -3.81
CA ARG A 235 7.69 -16.35 -3.25
C ARG A 235 6.80 -17.44 -2.62
N PHE A 236 5.83 -17.01 -1.81
CA PHE A 236 4.96 -17.95 -1.10
C PHE A 236 3.82 -18.50 -1.97
N ALA A 237 3.40 -17.77 -3.00
CA ALA A 237 2.52 -18.28 -4.03
C ALA A 237 3.16 -19.46 -4.77
N ARG A 238 4.44 -19.37 -5.10
CA ARG A 238 5.19 -20.46 -5.77
C ARG A 238 5.29 -21.73 -4.92
N MET A 239 5.31 -21.63 -3.60
CA MET A 239 5.26 -22.81 -2.72
C MET A 239 3.95 -23.58 -2.86
N LEU A 240 2.87 -22.90 -3.24
CA LEU A 240 1.56 -23.47 -3.54
C LEU A 240 1.39 -23.85 -5.01
N GLY A 241 2.46 -23.76 -5.82
CA GLY A 241 2.40 -24.04 -7.27
C GLY A 241 1.76 -22.91 -8.08
N LEU A 242 1.55 -21.73 -7.50
CA LEU A 242 0.96 -20.57 -8.16
C LEU A 242 2.06 -19.63 -8.68
N TYR A 243 1.81 -19.01 -9.83
CA TYR A 243 2.67 -18.00 -10.41
C TYR A 243 1.87 -16.71 -10.63
N THR A 244 2.15 -15.67 -9.87
CA THR A 244 1.39 -14.42 -9.94
C THR A 244 1.93 -13.44 -10.97
N GLY A 245 3.20 -13.54 -11.33
CA GLY A 245 3.91 -12.60 -12.19
C GLY A 245 4.15 -11.22 -11.55
N LEU A 246 3.87 -11.10 -10.25
CA LEU A 246 4.05 -9.85 -9.51
C LEU A 246 5.52 -9.58 -9.21
N TYR A 247 5.87 -8.31 -9.21
CA TYR A 247 7.20 -7.84 -8.84
C TYR A 247 7.14 -6.54 -8.02
N PRO A 248 8.10 -6.33 -7.12
CA PRO A 248 8.17 -5.10 -6.34
C PRO A 248 8.81 -3.96 -7.13
N VAL A 249 8.32 -2.74 -6.90
CA VAL A 249 8.90 -1.49 -7.40
C VAL A 249 9.15 -0.57 -6.21
N LYS A 250 10.40 -0.14 -6.03
CA LYS A 250 10.80 0.67 -4.87
C LYS A 250 10.36 2.12 -5.03
N HIS A 251 9.60 2.61 -4.07
CA HIS A 251 9.22 4.02 -3.92
C HIS A 251 9.92 4.61 -2.70
N GLN A 252 10.37 5.86 -2.82
CA GLN A 252 11.12 6.54 -1.78
C GLN A 252 10.31 7.72 -1.24
N ALA A 253 10.36 7.93 0.07
CA ALA A 253 9.64 8.98 0.76
C ALA A 253 10.53 9.72 1.77
N LEU A 254 10.18 10.97 2.06
CA LEU A 254 10.78 11.76 3.12
C LEU A 254 9.70 12.49 3.93
N ILE A 255 10.08 12.89 5.13
CA ILE A 255 9.30 13.79 5.97
C ILE A 255 10.18 14.94 6.45
N THR A 256 9.62 16.14 6.44
CA THR A 256 10.29 17.36 6.91
C THR A 256 10.13 17.54 8.42
N HIS A 257 10.83 18.50 9.00
CA HIS A 257 10.43 19.08 10.29
C HIS A 257 9.06 19.79 10.16
N ARG A 258 8.43 20.07 11.32
CA ARG A 258 7.15 20.78 11.37
C ARG A 258 7.24 22.17 10.75
N LEU A 259 6.21 22.56 10.02
CA LEU A 259 6.05 23.84 9.34
C LEU A 259 4.71 24.49 9.69
N PRO A 260 4.61 25.81 9.55
CA PRO A 260 3.29 26.46 9.47
C PRO A 260 2.48 25.89 8.31
N ASN A 261 1.17 26.07 8.37
CA ASN A 261 0.30 25.68 7.27
C ASN A 261 0.63 26.49 6.00
N LEU A 262 0.78 25.80 4.89
CA LEU A 262 1.23 26.39 3.63
C LEU A 262 0.13 26.41 2.55
N GLY A 263 -1.03 25.87 2.83
CA GLY A 263 -2.12 25.77 1.87
C GLY A 263 -2.98 27.02 1.77
N LYS A 264 -4.02 26.91 0.97
CA LYS A 264 -5.03 27.92 0.73
C LYS A 264 -5.68 28.36 2.07
N ASN A 265 -5.89 29.67 2.22
CA ASN A 265 -6.56 30.27 3.38
C ASN A 265 -5.95 29.93 4.75
N GLY A 266 -4.64 29.62 4.81
CA GLY A 266 -3.97 29.25 6.05
C GLY A 266 -4.22 27.80 6.47
N ASP A 267 -4.76 26.97 5.60
CA ASP A 267 -4.92 25.55 5.79
C ASP A 267 -3.62 24.78 5.48
N ILE A 268 -3.60 23.47 5.71
CA ILE A 268 -2.50 22.61 5.30
C ILE A 268 -2.35 22.58 3.78
N LEU A 269 -1.13 22.26 3.32
CA LEU A 269 -0.88 22.07 1.90
C LEU A 269 -1.54 20.76 1.44
N ASP A 270 -2.40 20.88 0.44
CA ASP A 270 -3.02 19.74 -0.25
C ASP A 270 -1.99 18.77 -0.86
N MET A 271 -2.42 17.65 -1.37
CA MET A 271 -1.56 16.75 -2.14
C MET A 271 -1.17 17.39 -3.47
N LEU A 272 0.07 17.81 -3.60
CA LEU A 272 0.62 18.34 -4.85
C LEU A 272 1.28 17.22 -5.65
N ILE A 273 1.09 17.19 -6.97
CA ILE A 273 1.55 16.12 -7.86
C ILE A 273 2.20 16.71 -9.11
N ASP A 274 3.48 16.41 -9.31
CA ASP A 274 4.22 16.63 -10.55
C ASP A 274 4.44 15.30 -11.28
N ARG A 275 3.92 15.20 -12.50
CA ARG A 275 4.02 14.00 -13.35
C ARG A 275 5.04 14.17 -14.48
N ARG A 276 5.97 15.10 -14.37
CA ARG A 276 7.04 15.24 -15.35
C ARG A 276 7.92 13.99 -15.33
N LYS A 277 8.02 13.33 -16.47
CA LYS A 277 8.94 12.21 -16.64
C LYS A 277 10.38 12.71 -16.62
N ARG A 278 11.22 12.07 -15.83
CA ARG A 278 12.65 12.22 -15.74
C ARG A 278 13.30 10.87 -16.03
N ASN A 279 14.61 10.84 -16.22
CA ASN A 279 15.29 9.57 -16.54
C ASN A 279 15.08 8.50 -15.46
N ASP A 280 15.06 8.90 -14.20
CA ASP A 280 15.03 8.03 -13.02
C ASP A 280 13.72 8.08 -12.25
N PHE A 281 12.89 9.12 -12.45
CA PHE A 281 11.61 9.29 -11.75
C PHE A 281 10.47 9.69 -12.70
N SER A 282 9.28 9.13 -12.46
CA SER A 282 8.06 9.38 -13.24
C SER A 282 7.11 10.38 -12.60
N ALA A 283 7.21 10.57 -11.29
CA ALA A 283 6.38 11.52 -10.55
C ALA A 283 7.04 11.91 -9.22
N VAL A 284 6.71 13.13 -8.76
CA VAL A 284 6.98 13.62 -7.40
C VAL A 284 5.66 14.13 -6.84
N TYR A 285 5.35 13.75 -5.61
CA TYR A 285 4.10 14.16 -4.96
C TYR A 285 4.27 14.21 -3.45
N GLY A 286 3.43 15.01 -2.79
CA GLY A 286 3.43 15.10 -1.33
C GLY A 286 2.40 16.06 -0.81
N GLN A 287 2.18 16.02 0.49
CA GLN A 287 1.16 16.75 1.21
C GLN A 287 1.66 17.20 2.58
N GLN A 288 0.99 18.15 3.19
CA GLN A 288 1.22 18.49 4.59
C GLN A 288 0.22 17.74 5.48
N PHE A 289 0.73 17.06 6.50
CA PHE A 289 -0.11 16.37 7.47
C PHE A 289 -0.67 17.36 8.49
N ALA A 290 -2.00 17.32 8.69
CA ALA A 290 -2.70 18.23 9.60
C ALA A 290 -2.21 18.10 11.04
N GLU A 291 -2.03 16.87 11.53
CA GLU A 291 -1.66 16.59 12.90
C GLU A 291 -0.25 17.08 13.27
N THR A 292 0.68 16.92 12.36
CA THR A 292 2.08 17.16 12.64
C THR A 292 2.61 18.45 12.01
N GLY A 293 1.91 19.01 11.03
CA GLY A 293 2.36 20.15 10.23
C GLY A 293 3.57 19.84 9.36
N GLN A 294 3.94 18.58 9.21
CA GLN A 294 5.09 18.12 8.43
C GLN A 294 4.68 17.86 6.98
N ILE A 295 5.57 18.13 6.03
CA ILE A 295 5.38 17.67 4.65
C ILE A 295 5.92 16.25 4.54
N ILE A 296 5.09 15.36 4.00
CA ILE A 296 5.49 14.04 3.53
C ILE A 296 5.52 14.07 2.01
N ALA A 297 6.65 13.74 1.42
CA ALA A 297 6.85 13.73 -0.02
C ALA A 297 7.42 12.40 -0.50
N CYS A 298 7.04 12.01 -1.71
CA CYS A 298 7.42 10.75 -2.34
C CYS A 298 7.84 10.98 -3.78
N ALA A 299 8.76 10.16 -4.28
CA ALA A 299 9.11 10.09 -5.69
C ALA A 299 8.89 8.66 -6.20
N SER A 300 8.18 8.56 -7.31
CA SER A 300 7.98 7.30 -8.03
C SER A 300 9.12 7.06 -9.00
N PRO A 301 9.71 5.86 -9.07
CA PRO A 301 10.73 5.54 -10.06
C PRO A 301 10.13 5.54 -11.47
N ALA A 302 10.99 5.61 -12.48
CA ALA A 302 10.60 5.34 -13.86
C ALA A 302 10.01 3.92 -14.00
N VAL A 303 9.06 3.76 -14.91
CA VAL A 303 8.17 2.59 -15.01
C VAL A 303 8.90 1.22 -15.12
N ASP A 304 10.16 1.22 -15.56
CA ASP A 304 10.89 -0.03 -15.81
C ASP A 304 11.87 -0.43 -14.69
N ALA A 305 11.93 0.32 -13.60
CA ALA A 305 12.83 0.03 -12.50
C ALA A 305 12.29 -1.10 -11.62
N LYS A 306 12.43 -2.35 -12.08
CA LYS A 306 12.20 -3.52 -11.23
C LYS A 306 13.22 -3.52 -10.10
N ALA A 307 12.76 -3.56 -8.87
CA ALA A 307 13.64 -3.72 -7.74
C ALA A 307 13.96 -5.20 -7.55
N GLU A 308 15.25 -5.55 -7.61
CA GLU A 308 15.69 -6.82 -7.06
C GLU A 308 15.76 -6.68 -5.54
N ILE A 309 14.88 -7.36 -4.82
CA ILE A 309 14.92 -7.38 -3.37
C ILE A 309 15.95 -8.40 -2.95
N SER A 310 17.13 -7.93 -2.58
CA SER A 310 18.18 -8.79 -2.03
C SER A 310 18.07 -8.96 -0.52
N ASN A 311 17.63 -7.94 0.21
CA ASN A 311 17.35 -8.03 1.64
C ASN A 311 16.39 -6.93 2.15
N PHE A 312 15.89 -7.07 3.39
CA PHE A 312 14.99 -6.11 4.06
C PHE A 312 15.65 -4.76 4.35
N ASP A 313 16.97 -4.71 4.47
CA ASP A 313 17.69 -3.49 4.81
C ASP A 313 17.66 -2.47 3.66
N GLU A 314 17.39 -2.91 2.44
CA GLU A 314 17.21 -2.01 1.29
C GLU A 314 16.04 -1.01 1.47
N LEU A 315 15.04 -1.35 2.29
CA LEU A 315 13.96 -0.42 2.64
C LEU A 315 14.43 0.78 3.48
N LYS A 316 15.60 0.72 4.06
CA LYS A 316 16.20 1.79 4.86
C LYS A 316 17.04 2.76 4.02
N PHE A 317 17.46 2.33 2.82
CA PHE A 317 18.37 3.10 2.00
C PHE A 317 17.62 3.86 0.90
N ASN A 318 17.80 5.18 0.92
CA ASN A 318 17.32 6.07 -0.12
C ASN A 318 18.52 6.63 -0.90
N THR A 319 18.28 6.92 -2.17
CA THR A 319 19.31 7.53 -3.01
C THR A 319 19.39 9.04 -2.74
N ARG A 320 20.59 9.62 -2.87
CA ARG A 320 20.75 11.08 -2.81
C ARG A 320 19.91 11.75 -3.89
N ARG A 321 19.87 11.16 -5.09
CA ARG A 321 19.12 11.66 -6.23
C ARG A 321 17.64 11.83 -5.97
N PHE A 322 17.04 10.94 -5.19
CA PHE A 322 15.66 11.04 -4.73
C PHE A 322 15.40 12.34 -3.94
N MET A 323 16.28 12.68 -2.99
CA MET A 323 16.13 13.91 -2.21
C MET A 323 16.31 15.16 -3.07
N GLU A 324 17.26 15.13 -4.01
CA GLU A 324 17.49 16.22 -4.96
C GLU A 324 16.25 16.51 -5.80
N ILE A 325 15.62 15.49 -6.36
CA ILE A 325 14.41 15.64 -7.18
C ILE A 325 13.22 16.18 -6.36
N ILE A 326 13.00 15.67 -5.16
CA ILE A 326 11.93 16.19 -4.30
C ILE A 326 12.21 17.66 -3.95
N SER A 327 13.45 17.99 -3.57
CA SER A 327 13.82 19.36 -3.22
C SER A 327 13.66 20.29 -4.42
N GLU A 328 14.11 19.89 -5.61
CA GLU A 328 13.93 20.64 -6.85
C GLU A 328 12.45 20.99 -7.09
N VAL A 329 11.57 19.98 -7.06
CA VAL A 329 10.15 20.14 -7.36
C VAL A 329 9.44 20.97 -6.29
N PHE A 330 9.66 20.68 -5.02
CA PHE A 330 9.00 21.40 -3.92
C PHE A 330 9.48 22.85 -3.80
N CYS A 331 10.76 23.12 -4.06
CA CYS A 331 11.28 24.49 -4.08
C CYS A 331 10.83 25.28 -5.33
N ASP A 332 10.58 24.59 -6.46
CA ASP A 332 9.96 25.21 -7.64
C ASP A 332 8.51 25.63 -7.34
N TRP A 333 7.77 24.83 -6.55
CA TRP A 333 6.44 25.19 -6.08
C TRP A 333 6.45 26.29 -5.01
N ILE A 334 7.24 26.10 -3.95
CA ILE A 334 7.29 26.97 -2.77
C ILE A 334 8.76 27.20 -2.37
N PRO A 335 9.38 28.29 -2.83
CA PRO A 335 10.84 28.52 -2.64
C PRO A 335 11.30 28.52 -1.18
N SER A 336 10.47 28.91 -0.24
CA SER A 336 10.82 28.91 1.19
C SER A 336 11.10 27.51 1.74
N LEU A 337 10.69 26.44 1.06
CA LEU A 337 10.99 25.07 1.46
C LEU A 337 12.48 24.71 1.31
N ALA A 338 13.26 25.48 0.56
CA ALA A 338 14.70 25.26 0.41
C ALA A 338 15.49 25.25 1.73
N THR A 339 14.99 25.91 2.77
CA THR A 339 15.62 25.98 4.09
C THR A 339 15.05 25.00 5.11
N VAL A 340 14.11 24.18 4.72
CA VAL A 340 13.40 23.28 5.63
C VAL A 340 14.19 21.96 5.77
N PRO A 341 14.60 21.58 6.98
CA PRO A 341 15.33 20.35 7.17
C PRO A 341 14.47 19.11 6.93
N VAL A 342 15.07 18.08 6.34
CA VAL A 342 14.48 16.74 6.27
C VAL A 342 14.70 16.05 7.61
N GLN A 343 13.64 15.52 8.21
CA GLN A 343 13.71 14.82 9.48
C GLN A 343 14.04 13.34 9.30
N ALA A 344 13.43 12.69 8.32
CA ALA A 344 13.66 11.28 8.04
C ALA A 344 13.35 10.94 6.58
N THR A 345 13.95 9.84 6.14
CA THR A 345 13.67 9.23 4.83
C THR A 345 13.43 7.74 4.98
N TRP A 346 12.62 7.17 4.11
CA TRP A 346 12.37 5.72 4.06
C TRP A 346 11.95 5.29 2.66
N SER A 347 11.80 4.00 2.46
CA SER A 347 11.23 3.46 1.21
C SER A 347 10.20 2.38 1.50
N GLY A 348 9.37 2.12 0.49
CA GLY A 348 8.39 1.05 0.47
C GLY A 348 8.32 0.44 -0.92
N TYR A 349 7.67 -0.70 -1.05
CA TYR A 349 7.47 -1.35 -2.33
C TYR A 349 6.01 -1.28 -2.77
N TYR A 350 5.78 -0.86 -4.01
CA TYR A 350 4.56 -1.16 -4.73
C TYR A 350 4.69 -2.54 -5.35
N VAL A 351 3.60 -3.27 -5.47
CA VAL A 351 3.58 -4.61 -6.03
C VAL A 351 2.82 -4.57 -7.34
N GLU A 352 3.57 -4.65 -8.42
CA GLU A 352 3.10 -4.48 -9.80
C GLU A 352 3.02 -5.84 -10.51
N PRO A 353 2.34 -6.00 -11.67
CA PRO A 353 1.68 -4.93 -12.43
C PRO A 353 0.15 -4.88 -12.24
N ARG A 354 -0.47 -5.78 -11.47
CA ARG A 354 -1.93 -5.89 -11.37
C ARG A 354 -2.41 -6.26 -9.98
N TYR A 355 -3.70 -6.03 -9.72
CA TYR A 355 -4.38 -6.54 -8.53
C TYR A 355 -4.68 -8.04 -8.71
N ILE A 356 -4.48 -8.83 -7.65
CA ILE A 356 -4.90 -10.22 -7.56
C ILE A 356 -5.63 -10.43 -6.25
N ILE A 357 -6.95 -10.58 -6.33
CA ILE A 357 -7.86 -10.78 -5.22
C ILE A 357 -8.62 -12.08 -5.50
N ASP A 358 -8.05 -13.20 -5.06
CA ASP A 358 -8.49 -14.54 -5.42
C ASP A 358 -8.68 -15.42 -4.19
N PRO A 359 -9.91 -15.52 -3.65
CA PRO A 359 -10.19 -16.37 -2.50
C PRO A 359 -9.97 -17.86 -2.73
N ASP A 360 -10.17 -18.36 -3.96
CA ASP A 360 -10.04 -19.77 -4.28
C ASP A 360 -8.57 -20.24 -4.21
N ASN A 361 -7.66 -19.34 -4.56
CA ASN A 361 -6.22 -19.57 -4.49
C ASN A 361 -5.56 -18.97 -3.23
N GLY A 362 -6.33 -18.34 -2.35
CA GLY A 362 -5.81 -17.72 -1.12
C GLY A 362 -4.89 -16.53 -1.39
N LEU A 363 -5.18 -15.69 -2.39
CA LEU A 363 -4.33 -14.56 -2.78
C LEU A 363 -5.03 -13.22 -2.54
N PHE A 364 -4.36 -12.33 -1.82
CA PHE A 364 -4.75 -10.92 -1.65
C PHE A 364 -3.51 -10.03 -1.83
N VAL A 365 -3.14 -9.76 -3.06
CA VAL A 365 -1.83 -9.20 -3.42
C VAL A 365 -1.92 -8.25 -4.60
N GLY A 366 -0.81 -7.57 -4.95
CA GLY A 366 -0.73 -6.73 -6.13
C GLY A 366 -1.49 -5.41 -6.02
N LEU A 367 -1.66 -4.87 -4.81
CA LEU A 367 -2.42 -3.62 -4.60
C LEU A 367 -1.72 -2.37 -5.14
N GLN A 368 -0.59 -2.54 -5.81
CA GLN A 368 0.20 -1.46 -6.41
C GLN A 368 0.47 -0.34 -5.38
N GLY A 369 0.33 0.94 -5.78
CA GLY A 369 0.37 2.09 -4.88
C GLY A 369 -0.97 2.42 -4.20
N HIS A 370 -2.00 1.63 -4.43
CA HIS A 370 -3.38 1.96 -4.08
C HIS A 370 -3.91 1.19 -2.85
N GLY A 371 -3.06 0.39 -2.19
CA GLY A 371 -3.50 -0.45 -1.08
C GLY A 371 -4.21 0.32 0.03
N PHE A 372 -3.74 1.51 0.40
CA PHE A 372 -4.36 2.31 1.45
C PHE A 372 -5.78 2.79 1.08
N MET A 373 -6.02 3.08 -0.19
CA MET A 373 -7.30 3.60 -0.67
C MET A 373 -8.26 2.55 -1.22
N LEU A 374 -7.88 1.26 -1.27
CA LEU A 374 -8.75 0.20 -1.82
C LEU A 374 -8.89 -1.03 -0.92
N ALA A 375 -7.91 -1.30 -0.03
CA ALA A 375 -7.74 -2.62 0.58
C ALA A 375 -8.87 -3.03 1.52
N GLN A 376 -9.48 -2.12 2.28
CA GLN A 376 -10.50 -2.52 3.25
C GLN A 376 -11.78 -3.03 2.56
N TYR A 377 -12.23 -2.31 1.53
CA TYR A 377 -13.41 -2.76 0.78
C TYR A 377 -13.12 -4.01 -0.05
N LEU A 378 -11.96 -4.10 -0.69
CA LEU A 378 -11.53 -5.33 -1.38
C LEU A 378 -11.44 -6.52 -0.43
N ALA A 379 -10.97 -6.33 0.80
CA ALA A 379 -10.91 -7.39 1.80
C ALA A 379 -12.31 -7.85 2.23
N LYS A 380 -13.26 -6.92 2.35
CA LYS A 380 -14.67 -7.26 2.59
C LYS A 380 -15.22 -8.13 1.47
N LEU A 381 -15.05 -7.73 0.22
CA LEU A 381 -15.49 -8.50 -0.95
C LEU A 381 -14.80 -9.87 -1.04
N TYR A 382 -13.50 -9.94 -0.72
CA TYR A 382 -12.77 -11.20 -0.63
C TYR A 382 -13.42 -12.16 0.36
N VAL A 383 -13.70 -11.68 1.58
CA VAL A 383 -14.32 -12.49 2.64
C VAL A 383 -15.74 -12.91 2.27
N ASP A 384 -16.53 -12.00 1.71
CA ASP A 384 -17.88 -12.30 1.25
C ASP A 384 -17.85 -13.42 0.20
N LYS A 385 -16.96 -13.36 -0.79
CA LYS A 385 -16.79 -14.41 -1.80
C LYS A 385 -16.29 -15.71 -1.20
N ALA A 386 -15.30 -15.69 -0.31
CA ALA A 386 -14.78 -16.87 0.37
C ALA A 386 -15.83 -17.61 1.20
N LEU A 387 -16.85 -16.89 1.67
CA LEU A 387 -17.99 -17.44 2.43
C LEU A 387 -19.21 -17.77 1.56
N GLY A 388 -19.09 -17.71 0.23
CA GLY A 388 -20.15 -18.02 -0.71
C GLY A 388 -21.25 -16.96 -0.79
N ARG A 389 -20.98 -15.72 -0.38
CA ARG A 389 -21.90 -14.59 -0.51
C ARG A 389 -21.77 -13.95 -1.89
N THR A 390 -22.83 -13.25 -2.31
CA THR A 390 -22.82 -12.51 -3.57
C THR A 390 -21.86 -11.33 -3.51
N VAL A 391 -21.04 -11.20 -4.56
CA VAL A 391 -20.11 -10.10 -4.77
C VAL A 391 -20.28 -9.55 -6.20
N PRO A 392 -19.82 -8.31 -6.49
CA PRO A 392 -19.86 -7.77 -7.82
C PRO A 392 -19.07 -8.62 -8.83
N ASP A 393 -19.55 -8.68 -10.10
CA ASP A 393 -18.97 -9.49 -11.16
C ASP A 393 -17.51 -9.14 -11.48
N TYR A 394 -17.10 -7.90 -11.26
CA TYR A 394 -15.72 -7.49 -11.48
C TYR A 394 -14.70 -8.21 -10.55
N MET A 395 -15.15 -8.86 -9.50
CA MET A 395 -14.28 -9.71 -8.67
C MET A 395 -13.71 -10.91 -9.44
N GLU A 396 -14.38 -11.37 -10.49
CA GLU A 396 -13.84 -12.43 -11.37
C GLU A 396 -12.63 -11.93 -12.17
N ARG A 397 -12.63 -10.66 -12.56
CA ARG A 397 -11.50 -10.04 -13.28
C ARG A 397 -10.25 -9.90 -12.41
N LEU A 398 -10.41 -9.82 -11.08
CA LEU A 398 -9.32 -9.70 -10.11
C LEU A 398 -8.70 -11.05 -9.72
N ARG A 399 -9.21 -12.16 -10.19
CA ARG A 399 -8.64 -13.49 -9.93
C ARG A 399 -7.26 -13.65 -10.60
N LEU A 400 -6.53 -14.67 -10.18
CA LEU A 400 -5.22 -15.02 -10.74
C LEU A 400 -5.29 -15.27 -12.26
N ASP A 401 -6.34 -15.94 -12.70
CA ASP A 401 -6.65 -16.28 -14.10
C ASP A 401 -7.54 -15.22 -14.80
N GLY A 402 -7.95 -14.17 -14.11
CA GLY A 402 -8.75 -13.09 -14.65
C GLY A 402 -7.96 -12.16 -15.58
N ASP A 403 -8.68 -11.38 -16.40
CA ASP A 403 -8.10 -10.41 -17.33
C ASP A 403 -7.51 -9.17 -16.65
N GLY A 404 -7.77 -9.03 -15.35
CA GLY A 404 -7.23 -7.97 -14.51
C GLY A 404 -7.98 -6.63 -14.65
N ILE A 405 -7.75 -5.79 -13.66
CA ILE A 405 -8.13 -4.37 -13.67
C ILE A 405 -6.84 -3.59 -13.40
N SER A 406 -6.53 -2.57 -14.19
CA SER A 406 -5.31 -1.77 -14.04
C SER A 406 -5.59 -0.32 -14.40
N GLU A 407 -5.28 0.56 -13.48
CA GLU A 407 -5.31 2.02 -13.72
C GLU A 407 -4.10 2.42 -14.57
N LYS A 408 -4.32 2.72 -15.85
CA LYS A 408 -3.26 3.17 -16.76
C LYS A 408 -3.09 4.69 -16.81
N ALA A 409 -4.07 5.44 -16.31
CA ALA A 409 -4.13 6.89 -16.47
C ALA A 409 -3.12 7.67 -15.61
N PHE A 410 -2.49 7.02 -14.63
CA PHE A 410 -1.59 7.66 -13.67
C PHE A 410 -0.18 7.04 -13.64
N LYS A 411 0.19 6.28 -14.68
CA LYS A 411 1.54 5.72 -14.84
C LYS A 411 2.39 6.53 -15.81
#